data_14b3e3b06ae546d1facde444771b6653
#
_entry.id   14b3e3b06ae546d1facde444771b6653
#
_cell.length_a   1.000
_cell.length_b   1.000
_cell.length_c   1.000
_cell.angle_alpha   90.00
_cell.angle_beta   90.00
_cell.angle_gamma   90.00
#
_symmetry.space_group_name_H-M   'P 1'
#
loop_
_entity.id
_entity.type
_entity.pdbx_description
1 polymer ?
#
loop_
_entity_poly.entity_id
_entity_poly.type
_entity_poly.pdbx_seq_one_letter_code
_entity_poly.pdbx_strand_id
1 'polypeptide(L)'
;MKKQLVSFVIPCYRSVETIGSVVDEIEAAMGELERYEYEIILVNDCSPDDTFGKIRELCGKDKRIKGINLARNFGQHAALMAGFHQVKGDILVCLDDDGQTPANEVGKLLAALENGADVAYAKYEHKHHSAFRNFGSRVNDWMLCFMLNKPKDLFISSYFAARRFVLEEMLKYENAFPYVIGLVLRATRNIVNVTVEHRDRMVGESGYTFGKMLALWFNGFTAFSEKPLRIATMAGVGCAGLGFLYGIYTIIKKLVLPGVPIGFSALMASIMFIGGMLMLMLGLIGEYVGRMYICLNHAPQFVVREIVGGEEEEAGN
;
A
#
# COMPACT_ATOMS: atom_id res chain seq x y z
N MET A 1 -22.63 -26.83 11.41
CA MET A 1 -21.25 -26.35 11.26
C MET A 1 -21.15 -25.00 11.92
N LYS A 2 -20.03 -24.67 12.57
CA LYS A 2 -19.82 -23.32 13.11
C LYS A 2 -19.70 -22.38 11.91
N LYS A 3 -20.47 -21.28 11.87
CA LYS A 3 -20.35 -20.27 10.84
C LYS A 3 -18.97 -19.63 10.94
N GLN A 4 -18.37 -19.30 9.80
CA GLN A 4 -17.12 -18.53 9.77
C GLN A 4 -17.44 -17.04 9.90
N LEU A 5 -16.65 -16.33 10.69
CA LEU A 5 -16.79 -14.88 10.85
C LEU A 5 -15.94 -14.15 9.81
N VAL A 6 -16.57 -13.26 9.06
CA VAL A 6 -15.93 -12.37 8.08
C VAL A 6 -15.84 -10.97 8.65
N SER A 7 -14.63 -10.41 8.73
CA SER A 7 -14.40 -9.04 9.19
C SER A 7 -14.13 -8.13 8.00
N PHE A 8 -15.01 -7.18 7.78
CA PHE A 8 -14.84 -6.11 6.79
C PHE A 8 -14.08 -4.96 7.41
N VAL A 9 -13.00 -4.50 6.76
CA VAL A 9 -12.22 -3.34 7.19
C VAL A 9 -12.24 -2.29 6.11
N ILE A 10 -12.75 -1.09 6.44
CA ILE A 10 -12.98 0.00 5.51
C ILE A 10 -12.30 1.26 6.04
N PRO A 11 -11.22 1.74 5.38
CA PRO A 11 -10.62 3.02 5.69
C PRO A 11 -11.50 4.14 5.15
N CYS A 12 -11.86 5.11 5.99
CA CYS A 12 -12.82 6.16 5.68
C CYS A 12 -12.14 7.54 5.71
N TYR A 13 -12.23 8.29 4.60
CA TYR A 13 -11.75 9.65 4.52
C TYR A 13 -12.59 10.49 3.55
N ARG A 14 -13.33 11.48 4.05
CA ARG A 14 -14.32 12.28 3.31
C ARG A 14 -15.43 11.42 2.71
N SER A 15 -15.97 10.50 3.51
CA SER A 15 -16.93 9.49 3.09
C SER A 15 -18.31 9.64 3.74
N VAL A 16 -18.62 10.80 4.28
CA VAL A 16 -19.91 11.06 4.96
C VAL A 16 -21.12 10.69 4.09
N GLU A 17 -21.02 10.90 2.76
CA GLU A 17 -22.12 10.63 1.82
C GLU A 17 -22.14 9.17 1.31
N THR A 18 -21.02 8.46 1.35
CA THR A 18 -20.88 7.15 0.70
C THR A 18 -20.87 5.97 1.68
N ILE A 19 -20.32 6.15 2.89
CA ILE A 19 -20.10 5.05 3.80
C ILE A 19 -21.39 4.33 4.24
N GLY A 20 -22.51 5.05 4.34
CA GLY A 20 -23.81 4.45 4.65
C GLY A 20 -24.23 3.42 3.61
N SER A 21 -24.18 3.78 2.33
CA SER A 21 -24.55 2.89 1.23
C SER A 21 -23.60 1.68 1.08
N VAL A 22 -22.31 1.86 1.41
CA VAL A 22 -21.34 0.75 1.41
C VAL A 22 -21.68 -0.26 2.51
N VAL A 23 -22.03 0.21 3.71
CA VAL A 23 -22.48 -0.65 4.82
C VAL A 23 -23.76 -1.39 4.44
N ASP A 24 -24.77 -0.69 3.93
CA ASP A 24 -26.05 -1.29 3.52
C ASP A 24 -25.84 -2.39 2.46
N GLU A 25 -24.91 -2.19 1.53
CA GLU A 25 -24.58 -3.19 0.51
C GLU A 25 -23.88 -4.43 1.09
N ILE A 26 -22.97 -4.25 2.06
CA ILE A 26 -22.34 -5.36 2.78
C ILE A 26 -23.40 -6.16 3.53
N GLU A 27 -24.29 -5.49 4.25
CA GLU A 27 -25.38 -6.14 5.01
C GLU A 27 -26.27 -6.96 4.10
N ALA A 28 -26.68 -6.39 2.94
CA ALA A 28 -27.48 -7.10 1.96
C ALA A 28 -26.76 -8.32 1.40
N ALA A 29 -25.49 -8.18 0.99
CA ALA A 29 -24.68 -9.27 0.45
C ALA A 29 -24.47 -10.40 1.46
N MET A 30 -24.16 -10.05 2.71
CA MET A 30 -23.94 -11.05 3.76
C MET A 30 -25.24 -11.72 4.22
N GLY A 31 -26.39 -11.02 4.08
CA GLY A 31 -27.71 -11.61 4.33
C GLY A 31 -28.03 -12.79 3.40
N GLU A 32 -27.47 -12.81 2.18
CA GLU A 32 -27.63 -13.92 1.23
C GLU A 32 -26.66 -15.08 1.50
N LEU A 33 -25.61 -14.86 2.29
CA LEU A 33 -24.54 -15.81 2.56
C LEU A 33 -24.70 -16.47 3.94
N GLU A 34 -25.74 -17.30 4.11
CA GLU A 34 -26.14 -17.91 5.40
C GLU A 34 -25.04 -18.68 6.15
N ARG A 35 -23.97 -19.09 5.46
CA ARG A 35 -22.83 -19.83 6.01
C ARG A 35 -21.86 -18.96 6.79
N TYR A 36 -21.95 -17.65 6.67
CA TYR A 36 -21.06 -16.69 7.29
C TYR A 36 -21.79 -15.83 8.31
N GLU A 37 -21.05 -15.41 9.31
CA GLU A 37 -21.34 -14.25 10.16
C GLU A 37 -20.40 -13.12 9.76
N TYR A 38 -20.70 -11.87 10.12
CA TYR A 38 -19.86 -10.75 9.76
C TYR A 38 -19.80 -9.68 10.85
N GLU A 39 -18.70 -8.95 10.84
CA GLU A 39 -18.51 -7.68 11.51
C GLU A 39 -17.97 -6.65 10.54
N ILE A 40 -18.22 -5.36 10.79
CA ILE A 40 -17.76 -4.25 9.96
C ILE A 40 -16.94 -3.29 10.82
N ILE A 41 -15.70 -3.01 10.41
CA ILE A 41 -14.78 -2.12 11.11
C ILE A 41 -14.51 -0.92 10.20
N LEU A 42 -15.06 0.24 10.61
CA LEU A 42 -14.93 1.50 9.91
C LEU A 42 -13.83 2.35 10.57
N VAL A 43 -12.81 2.72 9.81
CA VAL A 43 -11.66 3.46 10.35
C VAL A 43 -11.62 4.86 9.79
N ASN A 44 -12.03 5.85 10.57
CA ASN A 44 -11.90 7.26 10.21
C ASN A 44 -10.46 7.75 10.33
N ASP A 45 -9.81 8.06 9.21
CA ASP A 45 -8.45 8.59 9.16
C ASP A 45 -8.42 10.12 9.36
N CYS A 46 -9.03 10.57 10.46
CA CYS A 46 -9.14 11.99 10.84
C CYS A 46 -9.71 12.83 9.68
N SER A 47 -10.86 12.45 9.20
CA SER A 47 -11.57 13.14 8.12
C SER A 47 -11.93 14.58 8.53
N PRO A 48 -11.85 15.56 7.62
CA PRO A 48 -12.20 16.96 7.91
C PRO A 48 -13.72 17.23 7.89
N ASP A 49 -14.51 16.30 7.33
CA ASP A 49 -15.97 16.32 7.29
C ASP A 49 -16.57 15.49 8.45
N ASP A 50 -17.90 15.38 8.52
CA ASP A 50 -18.58 14.63 9.59
C ASP A 50 -18.63 13.11 9.33
N THR A 51 -17.63 12.54 8.64
CA THR A 51 -17.51 11.09 8.41
C THR A 51 -17.62 10.31 9.73
N PHE A 52 -16.93 10.78 10.80
CA PHE A 52 -16.97 10.05 12.07
C PHE A 52 -18.31 10.15 12.79
N GLY A 53 -19.06 11.28 12.65
CA GLY A 53 -20.44 11.38 13.10
C GLY A 53 -21.33 10.35 12.42
N LYS A 54 -21.16 10.15 11.11
CA LYS A 54 -21.89 9.12 10.35
C LYS A 54 -21.54 7.70 10.81
N ILE A 55 -20.26 7.43 11.08
CA ILE A 55 -19.81 6.14 11.63
C ILE A 55 -20.46 5.86 13.00
N ARG A 56 -20.52 6.85 13.89
CA ARG A 56 -21.22 6.71 15.18
C ARG A 56 -22.70 6.37 15.03
N GLU A 57 -23.37 7.01 14.05
CA GLU A 57 -24.76 6.72 13.73
C GLU A 57 -24.94 5.26 13.32
N LEU A 58 -24.07 4.74 12.44
CA LEU A 58 -24.10 3.36 11.98
C LEU A 58 -23.84 2.37 13.12
N CYS A 59 -22.84 2.63 13.96
CA CYS A 59 -22.55 1.82 15.16
C CYS A 59 -23.73 1.79 16.15
N GLY A 60 -24.51 2.88 16.23
CA GLY A 60 -25.71 2.93 17.07
C GLY A 60 -26.88 2.10 16.52
N LYS A 61 -26.89 1.81 15.22
CA LYS A 61 -27.93 1.01 14.56
C LYS A 61 -27.65 -0.49 14.60
N ASP A 62 -26.38 -0.87 14.46
CA ASP A 62 -25.97 -2.28 14.42
C ASP A 62 -24.73 -2.52 15.29
N LYS A 63 -24.85 -3.44 16.26
CA LYS A 63 -23.75 -3.83 17.15
C LYS A 63 -22.60 -4.56 16.45
N ARG A 64 -22.81 -5.06 15.23
CA ARG A 64 -21.77 -5.68 14.41
C ARG A 64 -20.82 -4.64 13.80
N ILE A 65 -21.17 -3.35 13.87
CA ILE A 65 -20.36 -2.27 13.34
C ILE A 65 -19.50 -1.67 14.46
N LYS A 66 -18.21 -1.56 14.22
CA LYS A 66 -17.23 -0.91 15.08
C LYS A 66 -16.62 0.27 14.35
N GLY A 67 -16.57 1.42 14.99
CA GLY A 67 -15.96 2.64 14.48
C GLY A 67 -14.65 2.97 15.21
N ILE A 68 -13.58 3.27 14.48
CA ILE A 68 -12.29 3.69 14.99
C ILE A 68 -12.02 5.11 14.49
N ASN A 69 -11.67 6.02 15.40
CA ASN A 69 -11.28 7.38 15.06
C ASN A 69 -9.79 7.57 15.31
N LEU A 70 -9.02 7.88 14.28
CA LEU A 70 -7.60 8.17 14.41
C LEU A 70 -7.37 9.62 14.88
N ALA A 71 -6.29 9.86 15.62
CA ALA A 71 -5.96 11.15 16.20
C ALA A 71 -5.53 12.21 15.16
N ARG A 72 -5.00 11.77 14.01
CA ARG A 72 -4.63 12.59 12.85
C ARG A 72 -4.72 11.73 11.58
N ASN A 73 -4.59 12.33 10.40
CA ASN A 73 -4.47 11.57 9.16
C ASN A 73 -3.10 10.87 9.10
N PHE A 74 -3.13 9.54 9.04
CA PHE A 74 -1.95 8.66 8.93
C PHE A 74 -1.85 8.00 7.56
N GLY A 75 -2.89 8.12 6.71
CA GLY A 75 -3.00 7.51 5.39
C GLY A 75 -3.65 6.13 5.40
N GLN A 76 -4.15 5.74 4.22
CA GLN A 76 -4.98 4.54 4.03
C GLN A 76 -4.37 3.25 4.63
N HIS A 77 -3.08 3.00 4.40
CA HIS A 77 -2.43 1.79 4.90
C HIS A 77 -2.35 1.73 6.43
N ALA A 78 -2.13 2.87 7.08
CA ALA A 78 -2.12 2.96 8.53
C ALA A 78 -3.54 2.81 9.12
N ALA A 79 -4.56 3.38 8.45
CA ALA A 79 -5.95 3.18 8.80
C ALA A 79 -6.37 1.72 8.68
N LEU A 80 -5.96 1.03 7.60
CA LEU A 80 -6.17 -0.42 7.46
C LEU A 80 -5.51 -1.20 8.59
N MET A 81 -4.26 -0.89 8.95
CA MET A 81 -3.58 -1.57 10.08
C MET A 81 -4.31 -1.33 11.40
N ALA A 82 -4.83 -0.12 11.66
CA ALA A 82 -5.64 0.15 12.84
C ALA A 82 -6.91 -0.73 12.89
N GLY A 83 -7.58 -0.90 11.75
CA GLY A 83 -8.71 -1.80 11.59
C GLY A 83 -8.32 -3.26 11.79
N PHE A 84 -7.19 -3.69 11.23
CA PHE A 84 -6.69 -5.07 11.31
C PHE A 84 -6.46 -5.54 12.74
N HIS A 85 -6.02 -4.67 13.64
CA HIS A 85 -5.88 -4.97 15.07
C HIS A 85 -7.23 -5.22 15.77
N GLN A 86 -8.35 -4.85 15.18
CA GLN A 86 -9.69 -5.05 15.74
C GLN A 86 -10.45 -6.22 15.12
N VAL A 87 -9.87 -6.89 14.11
CA VAL A 87 -10.47 -8.03 13.42
C VAL A 87 -10.57 -9.25 14.33
N LYS A 88 -11.78 -9.79 14.49
CA LYS A 88 -12.07 -11.02 15.24
C LYS A 88 -12.28 -12.22 14.31
N GLY A 89 -12.61 -12.00 13.05
CA GLY A 89 -13.02 -13.00 12.07
C GLY A 89 -11.94 -13.95 11.60
N ASP A 90 -12.39 -15.07 11.03
CA ASP A 90 -11.57 -16.08 10.36
C ASP A 90 -11.08 -15.61 8.98
N ILE A 91 -11.81 -14.67 8.38
CA ILE A 91 -11.56 -14.10 7.07
C ILE A 91 -11.58 -12.58 7.19
N LEU A 92 -10.53 -11.93 6.67
CA LEU A 92 -10.45 -10.49 6.48
C LEU A 92 -10.96 -10.13 5.08
N VAL A 93 -11.79 -9.11 4.96
CA VAL A 93 -12.17 -8.47 3.69
C VAL A 93 -11.88 -6.98 3.79
N CYS A 94 -11.13 -6.45 2.81
CA CYS A 94 -10.87 -5.02 2.68
C CYS A 94 -11.59 -4.47 1.45
N LEU A 95 -12.19 -3.30 1.57
CA LEU A 95 -12.77 -2.55 0.45
C LEU A 95 -12.71 -1.05 0.73
N ASP A 96 -12.91 -0.25 -0.34
CA ASP A 96 -12.91 1.20 -0.23
C ASP A 96 -14.28 1.75 0.18
N ASP A 97 -14.29 2.99 0.67
CA ASP A 97 -15.46 3.72 1.18
C ASP A 97 -16.22 4.54 0.11
N ASP A 98 -15.81 4.47 -1.18
CA ASP A 98 -16.31 5.34 -2.25
C ASP A 98 -17.45 4.72 -3.10
N GLY A 99 -17.87 3.50 -2.78
CA GLY A 99 -18.92 2.76 -3.48
C GLY A 99 -18.53 2.22 -4.86
N GLN A 100 -17.27 2.37 -5.29
CA GLN A 100 -16.79 1.76 -6.55
C GLN A 100 -16.58 0.25 -6.43
N THR A 101 -16.39 -0.21 -5.19
CA THR A 101 -16.13 -1.59 -4.86
C THR A 101 -17.45 -2.35 -4.72
N PRO A 102 -17.73 -3.36 -5.56
CA PRO A 102 -18.99 -4.09 -5.52
C PRO A 102 -19.00 -5.05 -4.31
N ALA A 103 -19.50 -4.59 -3.16
CA ALA A 103 -19.58 -5.40 -1.95
C ALA A 103 -20.50 -6.62 -2.11
N ASN A 104 -21.52 -6.52 -2.99
CA ASN A 104 -22.40 -7.62 -3.34
C ASN A 104 -21.67 -8.81 -4.01
N GLU A 105 -20.47 -8.62 -4.52
CA GLU A 105 -19.67 -9.69 -5.12
C GLU A 105 -18.67 -10.34 -4.17
N VAL A 106 -18.74 -10.02 -2.87
CA VAL A 106 -17.87 -10.60 -1.84
C VAL A 106 -17.90 -12.13 -1.84
N GLY A 107 -19.05 -12.73 -2.15
CA GLY A 107 -19.21 -14.19 -2.25
C GLY A 107 -18.23 -14.85 -3.23
N LYS A 108 -17.84 -14.16 -4.31
CA LYS A 108 -16.84 -14.66 -5.27
C LYS A 108 -15.44 -14.74 -4.64
N LEU A 109 -15.06 -13.75 -3.82
CA LEU A 109 -13.78 -13.73 -3.12
C LEU A 109 -13.75 -14.82 -2.05
N LEU A 110 -14.84 -14.96 -1.27
CA LEU A 110 -14.96 -16.00 -0.26
C LEU A 110 -14.87 -17.40 -0.87
N ALA A 111 -15.54 -17.64 -2.00
CA ALA A 111 -15.47 -18.90 -2.75
C ALA A 111 -14.04 -19.21 -3.22
N ALA A 112 -13.25 -18.21 -3.63
CA ALA A 112 -11.85 -18.40 -4.00
C ALA A 112 -11.00 -18.84 -2.79
N LEU A 113 -11.26 -18.31 -1.60
CA LEU A 113 -10.61 -18.78 -0.37
C LEU A 113 -11.05 -20.20 -0.02
N GLU A 114 -12.35 -20.55 -0.13
CA GLU A 114 -12.84 -21.92 0.07
C GLU A 114 -12.13 -22.92 -0.86
N ASN A 115 -11.86 -22.52 -2.12
CA ASN A 115 -11.13 -23.31 -3.11
C ASN A 115 -9.61 -23.39 -2.86
N GLY A 116 -9.14 -22.90 -1.72
CA GLY A 116 -7.76 -23.11 -1.28
C GLY A 116 -6.81 -21.94 -1.49
N ALA A 117 -7.27 -20.77 -2.01
CA ALA A 117 -6.47 -19.57 -2.03
C ALA A 117 -6.26 -19.01 -0.62
N ASP A 118 -5.11 -18.37 -0.38
CA ASP A 118 -4.85 -17.67 0.88
C ASP A 118 -5.33 -16.22 0.82
N VAL A 119 -5.22 -15.62 -0.37
CA VAL A 119 -5.69 -14.26 -0.66
C VAL A 119 -6.36 -14.22 -2.03
N ALA A 120 -7.48 -13.53 -2.12
CA ALA A 120 -8.22 -13.29 -3.36
C ALA A 120 -8.32 -11.78 -3.60
N TYR A 121 -7.71 -11.26 -4.67
CA TYR A 121 -7.84 -9.88 -5.11
C TYR A 121 -8.93 -9.73 -6.16
N ALA A 122 -9.80 -8.77 -6.00
CA ALA A 122 -10.76 -8.39 -7.01
C ALA A 122 -10.04 -7.83 -8.25
N LYS A 123 -10.40 -8.31 -9.43
CA LYS A 123 -9.91 -7.83 -10.72
C LYS A 123 -11.10 -7.32 -11.53
N TYR A 124 -11.09 -6.04 -11.85
CA TYR A 124 -12.16 -5.39 -12.58
C TYR A 124 -12.11 -5.71 -14.08
N GLU A 125 -13.25 -6.06 -14.66
CA GLU A 125 -13.36 -6.19 -16.12
C GLU A 125 -13.14 -4.84 -16.80
N HIS A 126 -12.45 -4.86 -17.90
CA HIS A 126 -11.85 -3.76 -18.67
C HIS A 126 -12.52 -2.38 -18.56
N LYS A 127 -11.72 -1.37 -18.14
CA LYS A 127 -11.99 0.05 -18.42
C LYS A 127 -11.16 0.54 -19.61
N HIS A 128 -11.82 1.22 -20.55
CA HIS A 128 -11.15 2.07 -21.54
C HIS A 128 -10.59 3.31 -20.85
N HIS A 129 -9.32 3.27 -20.47
CA HIS A 129 -8.63 4.42 -19.88
C HIS A 129 -7.81 5.18 -20.91
N SER A 130 -7.61 6.51 -20.70
CA SER A 130 -6.72 7.31 -21.54
C SER A 130 -5.30 6.72 -21.58
N ALA A 131 -4.59 6.87 -22.72
CA ALA A 131 -3.24 6.34 -22.93
C ALA A 131 -2.24 6.74 -21.83
N PHE A 132 -2.37 7.95 -21.29
CA PHE A 132 -1.51 8.47 -20.22
C PHE A 132 -1.71 7.73 -18.90
N ARG A 133 -2.97 7.40 -18.51
CA ARG A 133 -3.28 6.65 -17.30
C ARG A 133 -2.84 5.19 -17.42
N ASN A 134 -2.91 4.61 -18.62
CA ASN A 134 -2.40 3.27 -18.90
C ASN A 134 -0.88 3.18 -18.79
N PHE A 135 -0.14 4.25 -19.20
CA PHE A 135 1.31 4.31 -19.03
C PHE A 135 1.69 4.35 -17.53
N GLY A 136 1.06 5.23 -16.74
CA GLY A 136 1.30 5.30 -15.29
C GLY A 136 1.01 3.98 -14.56
N SER A 137 -0.09 3.30 -14.94
CA SER A 137 -0.45 2.00 -14.39
C SER A 137 0.60 0.92 -14.75
N ARG A 138 1.10 0.87 -15.99
CA ARG A 138 2.15 -0.07 -16.42
C ARG A 138 3.46 0.15 -15.68
N VAL A 139 3.86 1.42 -15.49
CA VAL A 139 5.07 1.76 -14.74
C VAL A 139 4.92 1.33 -13.28
N ASN A 140 3.77 1.59 -12.65
CA ASN A 140 3.48 1.14 -11.28
C ASN A 140 3.52 -0.39 -11.18
N ASP A 141 2.90 -1.10 -12.12
CA ASP A 141 2.86 -2.57 -12.15
C ASP A 141 4.26 -3.17 -12.33
N TRP A 142 5.04 -2.65 -13.29
CA TRP A 142 6.44 -3.04 -13.49
C TRP A 142 7.27 -2.84 -12.22
N MET A 143 7.04 -1.72 -11.54
CA MET A 143 7.70 -1.36 -10.32
C MET A 143 7.37 -2.33 -9.18
N LEU A 144 6.09 -2.67 -8.97
CA LEU A 144 5.66 -3.66 -7.98
C LEU A 144 6.26 -5.05 -8.28
N CYS A 145 6.29 -5.45 -9.56
CA CYS A 145 6.94 -6.69 -9.99
C CYS A 145 8.43 -6.68 -9.67
N PHE A 146 9.12 -5.57 -9.97
CA PHE A 146 10.55 -5.45 -9.73
C PHE A 146 10.89 -5.34 -8.24
N MET A 147 10.17 -4.50 -7.48
CA MET A 147 10.52 -4.18 -6.09
C MET A 147 10.07 -5.24 -5.09
N LEU A 148 8.84 -5.73 -5.24
CA LEU A 148 8.20 -6.66 -4.30
C LEU A 148 8.18 -8.10 -4.81
N ASN A 149 8.78 -8.37 -5.98
CA ASN A 149 8.71 -9.68 -6.66
C ASN A 149 7.25 -10.14 -6.86
N LYS A 150 6.33 -9.18 -7.17
CA LYS A 150 4.95 -9.48 -7.51
C LYS A 150 4.90 -10.38 -8.75
N PRO A 151 4.08 -11.44 -8.79
CA PRO A 151 3.82 -12.18 -10.03
C PRO A 151 3.29 -11.26 -11.13
N LYS A 152 3.77 -11.42 -12.37
CA LYS A 152 3.42 -10.52 -13.49
C LYS A 152 1.93 -10.52 -13.81
N ASP A 153 1.28 -11.67 -13.63
CA ASP A 153 -0.13 -11.86 -13.97
C ASP A 153 -1.08 -11.51 -12.82
N LEU A 154 -0.54 -11.16 -11.65
CA LEU A 154 -1.33 -10.78 -10.48
C LEU A 154 -1.75 -9.31 -10.58
N PHE A 155 -3.05 -9.06 -10.60
CA PHE A 155 -3.63 -7.74 -10.42
C PHE A 155 -3.85 -7.48 -8.92
N ILE A 156 -3.43 -6.33 -8.43
CA ILE A 156 -3.61 -5.91 -7.03
C ILE A 156 -4.62 -4.77 -6.97
N SER A 157 -5.60 -4.90 -6.10
CA SER A 157 -6.62 -3.88 -5.83
C SER A 157 -6.75 -3.62 -4.32
N SER A 158 -7.48 -2.58 -3.95
CA SER A 158 -7.88 -2.33 -2.56
C SER A 158 -8.93 -3.32 -2.06
N TYR A 159 -9.69 -3.94 -2.99
CA TYR A 159 -10.67 -4.96 -2.68
C TYR A 159 -10.04 -6.34 -2.69
N PHE A 160 -9.91 -6.93 -1.51
CA PHE A 160 -9.37 -8.29 -1.37
C PHE A 160 -9.93 -8.98 -0.14
N ALA A 161 -9.92 -10.32 -0.19
CA ALA A 161 -10.18 -11.17 0.95
C ALA A 161 -8.92 -11.98 1.30
N ALA A 162 -8.66 -12.20 2.60
CA ALA A 162 -7.50 -12.94 3.09
C ALA A 162 -7.87 -13.84 4.26
N ARG A 163 -7.20 -14.99 4.37
CA ARG A 163 -7.33 -15.90 5.52
C ARG A 163 -6.70 -15.30 6.77
N ARG A 164 -7.16 -15.71 7.93
CA ARG A 164 -6.71 -15.25 9.26
C ARG A 164 -5.20 -15.28 9.42
N PHE A 165 -4.52 -16.36 9.03
CA PHE A 165 -3.07 -16.46 9.20
C PHE A 165 -2.30 -15.40 8.41
N VAL A 166 -2.81 -14.95 7.25
CA VAL A 166 -2.21 -13.86 6.47
C VAL A 166 -2.30 -12.55 7.24
N LEU A 167 -3.46 -12.28 7.86
CA LEU A 167 -3.64 -11.12 8.73
C LEU A 167 -2.67 -11.17 9.92
N GLU A 168 -2.53 -12.32 10.58
CA GLU A 168 -1.63 -12.49 11.71
C GLU A 168 -0.17 -12.23 11.34
N GLU A 169 0.26 -12.66 10.14
CA GLU A 169 1.59 -12.33 9.62
C GLU A 169 1.74 -10.83 9.33
N MET A 170 0.70 -10.16 8.80
CA MET A 170 0.74 -8.72 8.57
C MET A 170 0.83 -7.92 9.88
N LEU A 171 0.13 -8.37 10.93
CA LEU A 171 0.13 -7.71 12.25
C LEU A 171 1.48 -7.77 12.98
N LYS A 172 2.38 -8.69 12.60
CA LYS A 172 3.77 -8.71 13.13
C LYS A 172 4.60 -7.50 12.68
N TYR A 173 4.10 -6.73 11.71
CA TYR A 173 4.78 -5.53 11.25
C TYR A 173 4.38 -4.32 12.09
N GLU A 174 5.24 -3.88 13.00
CA GLU A 174 4.99 -2.80 13.96
C GLU A 174 5.64 -1.46 13.56
N ASN A 175 6.39 -1.41 12.45
CA ASN A 175 7.10 -0.20 12.04
C ASN A 175 6.17 0.90 11.49
N ALA A 176 6.63 2.16 11.55
CA ALA A 176 5.85 3.38 11.28
C ALA A 176 5.27 3.54 9.86
N PHE A 177 5.77 2.79 8.88
CA PHE A 177 5.37 2.94 7.46
C PHE A 177 4.80 1.63 6.92
N PRO A 178 3.56 1.26 7.28
CA PRO A 178 2.95 0.05 6.77
C PRO A 178 2.64 0.19 5.28
N TYR A 179 2.83 -0.91 4.53
CA TYR A 179 2.41 -1.03 3.15
C TYR A 179 1.73 -2.37 2.95
N VAL A 180 0.41 -2.38 3.08
CA VAL A 180 -0.42 -3.61 3.15
C VAL A 180 -0.14 -4.56 1.99
N ILE A 181 0.00 -4.04 0.75
CA ILE A 181 0.33 -4.86 -0.42
C ILE A 181 1.65 -5.61 -0.23
N GLY A 182 2.67 -4.92 0.29
CA GLY A 182 3.97 -5.52 0.56
C GLY A 182 3.90 -6.57 1.67
N LEU A 183 3.08 -6.35 2.69
CA LEU A 183 2.87 -7.29 3.78
C LEU A 183 2.17 -8.56 3.30
N VAL A 184 1.11 -8.44 2.49
CA VAL A 184 0.43 -9.59 1.86
C VAL A 184 1.41 -10.41 1.01
N LEU A 185 2.18 -9.76 0.13
CA LEU A 185 3.17 -10.44 -0.73
C LEU A 185 4.32 -11.10 0.04
N ARG A 186 4.58 -10.68 1.29
CA ARG A 186 5.53 -11.34 2.19
C ARG A 186 4.93 -12.56 2.86
N ALA A 187 3.63 -12.50 3.22
CA ALA A 187 2.96 -13.54 3.97
C ALA A 187 2.70 -14.81 3.13
N THR A 188 2.32 -14.66 1.86
CA THR A 188 1.99 -15.81 1.01
C THR A 188 2.28 -15.56 -0.48
N ARG A 189 2.38 -16.65 -1.24
CA ARG A 189 2.42 -16.65 -2.71
C ARG A 189 1.16 -17.25 -3.33
N ASN A 190 0.29 -17.86 -2.54
CA ASN A 190 -0.97 -18.45 -2.99
C ASN A 190 -2.06 -17.38 -3.07
N ILE A 191 -1.93 -16.51 -4.06
CA ILE A 191 -2.78 -15.35 -4.29
C ILE A 191 -3.45 -15.48 -5.65
N VAL A 192 -4.77 -15.30 -5.70
CA VAL A 192 -5.55 -15.39 -6.93
C VAL A 192 -6.26 -14.09 -7.26
N ASN A 193 -6.61 -13.91 -8.54
CA ASN A 193 -7.52 -12.85 -8.96
C ASN A 193 -8.92 -13.40 -9.20
N VAL A 194 -9.91 -12.65 -8.75
CA VAL A 194 -11.32 -12.92 -8.96
C VAL A 194 -11.93 -11.78 -9.75
N THR A 195 -12.52 -12.09 -10.89
CA THR A 195 -13.15 -11.07 -11.74
C THR A 195 -14.46 -10.57 -11.09
N VAL A 196 -14.54 -9.26 -10.91
CA VAL A 196 -15.71 -8.54 -10.38
C VAL A 196 -16.13 -7.45 -11.34
N GLU A 197 -17.41 -7.06 -11.27
CA GLU A 197 -17.93 -5.93 -12.04
C GLU A 197 -17.28 -4.62 -11.57
N HIS A 198 -17.08 -3.71 -12.52
CA HIS A 198 -16.58 -2.38 -12.22
C HIS A 198 -17.74 -1.38 -12.17
N ARG A 199 -17.82 -0.63 -11.08
CA ARG A 199 -18.79 0.46 -10.92
C ARG A 199 -18.13 1.82 -11.07
N ASP A 200 -18.85 2.78 -11.61
CA ASP A 200 -18.40 4.17 -11.61
C ASP A 200 -18.51 4.77 -10.21
N ARG A 201 -17.61 5.71 -9.90
CA ARG A 201 -17.59 6.39 -8.60
C ARG A 201 -18.91 7.10 -8.34
N MET A 202 -19.49 6.91 -7.16
CA MET A 202 -20.77 7.53 -6.79
C MET A 202 -20.64 9.05 -6.61
N VAL A 203 -19.53 9.53 -6.02
CA VAL A 203 -19.29 10.95 -5.70
C VAL A 203 -17.80 11.28 -5.77
N GLY A 204 -17.43 12.46 -6.29
CA GLY A 204 -16.11 13.08 -6.17
C GLY A 204 -15.13 12.85 -7.31
N GLU A 205 -14.12 13.74 -7.40
CA GLU A 205 -12.98 13.63 -8.31
C GLU A 205 -11.79 12.96 -7.64
N SER A 206 -10.93 12.30 -8.43
CA SER A 206 -9.70 11.68 -7.93
C SER A 206 -8.76 12.75 -7.35
N GLY A 207 -8.58 12.77 -6.04
CA GLY A 207 -7.69 13.69 -5.32
C GLY A 207 -6.17 13.42 -5.51
N TYR A 208 -5.78 12.51 -6.41
CA TYR A 208 -4.40 12.17 -6.67
C TYR A 208 -3.75 13.16 -7.65
N THR A 209 -2.94 14.07 -7.13
CA THR A 209 -2.03 14.88 -7.95
C THR A 209 -0.77 14.08 -8.27
N PHE A 210 -0.09 14.41 -9.40
CA PHE A 210 1.16 13.77 -9.81
C PHE A 210 2.21 13.77 -8.69
N GLY A 211 2.33 14.87 -7.92
CA GLY A 211 3.25 14.96 -6.80
C GLY A 211 2.91 14.01 -5.65
N LYS A 212 1.62 13.84 -5.32
CA LYS A 212 1.18 12.87 -4.29
C LYS A 212 1.45 11.43 -4.74
N MET A 213 1.24 11.12 -6.01
CA MET A 213 1.52 9.81 -6.59
C MET A 213 3.03 9.51 -6.56
N LEU A 214 3.88 10.48 -6.89
CA LEU A 214 5.34 10.35 -6.82
C LEU A 214 5.82 10.15 -5.37
N ALA A 215 5.27 10.90 -4.42
CA ALA A 215 5.58 10.75 -3.00
C ALA A 215 5.16 9.36 -2.47
N LEU A 216 3.99 8.87 -2.86
CA LEU A 216 3.53 7.53 -2.51
C LEU A 216 4.47 6.45 -3.08
N TRP A 217 4.93 6.64 -4.30
CA TRP A 217 5.93 5.79 -4.94
C TRP A 217 7.23 5.74 -4.16
N PHE A 218 7.84 6.91 -3.88
CA PHE A 218 9.08 6.97 -3.10
C PHE A 218 8.92 6.35 -1.73
N ASN A 219 7.78 6.55 -1.08
CA ASN A 219 7.48 5.95 0.22
C ASN A 219 7.39 4.42 0.15
N GLY A 220 6.69 3.87 -0.84
CA GLY A 220 6.63 2.42 -1.06
C GLY A 220 7.98 1.80 -1.42
N PHE A 221 8.78 2.50 -2.24
CA PHE A 221 10.12 2.07 -2.66
C PHE A 221 11.07 1.86 -1.49
N THR A 222 11.22 2.89 -0.67
CA THR A 222 12.24 2.93 0.38
C THR A 222 11.82 2.16 1.63
N ALA A 223 10.50 1.97 1.85
CA ALA A 223 10.00 1.23 3.01
C ALA A 223 10.13 -0.30 2.89
N PHE A 224 10.01 -0.85 1.67
CA PHE A 224 9.88 -2.30 1.47
C PHE A 224 10.91 -2.94 0.55
N SER A 225 11.83 -2.16 -0.03
CA SER A 225 12.83 -2.70 -0.94
C SER A 225 14.20 -2.06 -0.76
N GLU A 226 15.24 -2.90 -0.73
CA GLU A 226 16.66 -2.48 -0.76
C GLU A 226 17.17 -2.32 -2.20
N LYS A 227 16.36 -2.67 -3.22
CA LYS A 227 16.78 -2.66 -4.62
C LYS A 227 17.25 -1.28 -5.13
N PRO A 228 16.65 -0.13 -4.74
CA PRO A 228 17.17 1.18 -5.12
C PRO A 228 18.62 1.39 -4.67
N LEU A 229 18.95 0.93 -3.46
CA LEU A 229 20.31 1.03 -2.94
C LEU A 229 21.28 0.14 -3.71
N ARG A 230 20.87 -1.08 -4.09
CA ARG A 230 21.67 -1.99 -4.94
C ARG A 230 21.89 -1.40 -6.35
N ILE A 231 20.87 -0.79 -6.96
CA ILE A 231 21.03 -0.10 -8.26
C ILE A 231 22.03 1.04 -8.13
N ALA A 232 21.92 1.85 -7.08
CA ALA A 232 22.86 2.91 -6.80
C ALA A 232 24.31 2.40 -6.67
N THR A 233 24.51 1.29 -5.94
CA THR A 233 25.81 0.65 -5.79
C THR A 233 26.35 0.14 -7.15
N MET A 234 25.51 -0.52 -7.95
CA MET A 234 25.93 -1.00 -9.29
C MET A 234 26.27 0.15 -10.23
N ALA A 235 25.51 1.24 -10.20
CA ALA A 235 25.81 2.45 -10.97
C ALA A 235 27.15 3.06 -10.51
N GLY A 236 27.41 3.12 -9.21
CA GLY A 236 28.69 3.56 -8.65
C GLY A 236 29.87 2.71 -9.13
N VAL A 237 29.76 1.39 -9.10
CA VAL A 237 30.77 0.46 -9.64
C VAL A 237 30.98 0.68 -11.13
N GLY A 238 29.90 0.86 -11.92
CA GLY A 238 29.99 1.17 -13.34
C GLY A 238 30.75 2.49 -13.61
N CYS A 239 30.42 3.55 -12.89
CA CYS A 239 31.10 4.84 -12.99
C CYS A 239 32.58 4.75 -12.60
N ALA A 240 32.90 4.03 -11.53
CA ALA A 240 34.28 3.79 -11.09
C ALA A 240 35.08 3.04 -12.16
N GLY A 241 34.50 2.00 -12.76
CA GLY A 241 35.11 1.24 -13.86
C GLY A 241 35.38 2.11 -15.10
N LEU A 242 34.39 2.92 -15.51
CA LEU A 242 34.57 3.86 -16.63
C LEU A 242 35.64 4.93 -16.33
N GLY A 243 35.64 5.47 -15.12
CA GLY A 243 36.66 6.43 -14.66
C GLY A 243 38.06 5.84 -14.67
N PHE A 244 38.19 4.58 -14.22
CA PHE A 244 39.48 3.87 -14.24
C PHE A 244 40.00 3.64 -15.66
N LEU A 245 39.12 3.17 -16.57
CA LEU A 245 39.48 2.99 -18.00
C LEU A 245 39.86 4.31 -18.66
N TYR A 246 39.13 5.38 -18.37
CA TYR A 246 39.46 6.71 -18.86
C TYR A 246 40.78 7.23 -18.29
N GLY A 247 41.05 6.93 -17.02
CA GLY A 247 42.36 7.22 -16.38
C GLY A 247 43.52 6.54 -17.12
N ILE A 248 43.39 5.23 -17.39
CA ILE A 248 44.43 4.49 -18.18
C ILE A 248 44.59 5.11 -19.56
N TYR A 249 43.47 5.39 -20.27
CA TYR A 249 43.49 6.04 -21.59
C TYR A 249 44.26 7.37 -21.57
N THR A 250 43.99 8.23 -20.59
CA THR A 250 44.66 9.55 -20.49
C THR A 250 46.13 9.42 -20.18
N ILE A 251 46.57 8.45 -19.35
CA ILE A 251 47.98 8.17 -19.09
C ILE A 251 48.69 7.72 -20.36
N ILE A 252 48.14 6.75 -21.09
CA ILE A 252 48.69 6.23 -22.33
C ILE A 252 48.80 7.37 -23.37
N LYS A 253 47.71 8.16 -23.53
CA LYS A 253 47.68 9.27 -24.44
C LYS A 253 48.76 10.32 -24.16
N LYS A 254 49.00 10.60 -22.87
CA LYS A 254 50.06 11.54 -22.42
C LYS A 254 51.45 11.04 -22.71
N LEU A 255 51.69 9.73 -22.57
CA LEU A 255 52.98 9.09 -22.86
C LEU A 255 53.28 9.09 -24.36
N VAL A 256 52.25 8.87 -25.21
CA VAL A 256 52.41 8.81 -26.68
C VAL A 256 52.41 10.19 -27.33
N LEU A 257 51.66 11.13 -26.79
CA LEU A 257 51.50 12.50 -27.35
C LEU A 257 51.82 13.57 -26.28
N PRO A 258 53.10 13.95 -26.07
CA PRO A 258 53.49 14.87 -24.99
C PRO A 258 52.88 16.29 -25.08
N GLY A 259 52.46 16.75 -26.30
CA GLY A 259 51.92 18.06 -26.53
C GLY A 259 50.39 18.25 -26.26
N VAL A 260 49.70 17.28 -25.68
CA VAL A 260 48.29 17.39 -25.37
C VAL A 260 48.02 18.48 -24.31
N PRO A 261 47.15 19.48 -24.57
CA PRO A 261 46.82 20.54 -23.63
C PRO A 261 46.19 19.94 -22.33
N ILE A 262 46.40 20.62 -21.21
CA ILE A 262 45.78 20.26 -19.94
C ILE A 262 44.25 20.43 -20.08
N GLY A 263 43.51 19.34 -19.93
CA GLY A 263 42.05 19.28 -20.13
C GLY A 263 41.26 19.85 -18.95
N PHE A 264 41.40 21.14 -18.63
CA PHE A 264 40.71 21.81 -17.52
C PHE A 264 39.20 21.61 -17.60
N SER A 265 38.60 21.79 -18.77
CA SER A 265 37.16 21.60 -18.96
C SER A 265 36.71 20.16 -18.71
N ALA A 266 37.50 19.17 -19.13
CA ALA A 266 37.21 17.76 -18.89
C ALA A 266 37.34 17.41 -17.40
N LEU A 267 38.34 17.99 -16.71
CA LEU A 267 38.51 17.82 -15.27
C LEU A 267 37.32 18.40 -14.48
N MET A 268 36.91 19.63 -14.82
CA MET A 268 35.75 20.26 -14.17
C MET A 268 34.45 19.50 -14.42
N ALA A 269 34.21 19.05 -15.65
CA ALA A 269 33.04 18.24 -15.97
C ALA A 269 33.02 16.91 -15.19
N SER A 270 34.19 16.27 -15.06
CA SER A 270 34.32 15.02 -14.30
C SER A 270 34.07 15.24 -12.79
N ILE A 271 34.60 16.31 -12.21
CA ILE A 271 34.39 16.66 -10.80
C ILE A 271 32.93 16.94 -10.54
N MET A 272 32.25 17.73 -11.39
CA MET A 272 30.83 18.04 -11.26
C MET A 272 29.96 16.78 -11.39
N PHE A 273 30.28 15.89 -12.33
CA PHE A 273 29.56 14.63 -12.52
C PHE A 273 29.74 13.69 -11.32
N ILE A 274 30.98 13.48 -10.88
CA ILE A 274 31.26 12.61 -9.71
C ILE A 274 30.65 13.22 -8.44
N GLY A 275 30.78 14.52 -8.24
CA GLY A 275 30.19 15.23 -7.11
C GLY A 275 28.67 15.10 -7.07
N GLY A 276 27.99 15.29 -8.21
CA GLY A 276 26.56 15.11 -8.34
C GLY A 276 26.12 13.67 -8.05
N MET A 277 26.87 12.69 -8.56
CA MET A 277 26.61 11.26 -8.28
C MET A 277 26.78 10.91 -6.80
N LEU A 278 27.84 11.42 -6.16
CA LEU A 278 28.06 11.24 -4.72
C LEU A 278 26.92 11.86 -3.89
N MET A 279 26.46 13.06 -4.22
CA MET A 279 25.36 13.71 -3.53
C MET A 279 24.05 12.92 -3.68
N LEU A 280 23.78 12.37 -4.86
CA LEU A 280 22.62 11.51 -5.10
C LEU A 280 22.69 10.23 -4.23
N MET A 281 23.85 9.58 -4.19
CA MET A 281 24.08 8.39 -3.35
C MET A 281 23.91 8.68 -1.86
N LEU A 282 24.49 9.78 -1.37
CA LEU A 282 24.35 10.22 0.02
C LEU A 282 22.90 10.56 0.36
N GLY A 283 22.17 11.21 -0.55
CA GLY A 283 20.76 11.47 -0.39
C GLY A 283 19.92 10.19 -0.25
N LEU A 284 20.18 9.20 -1.10
CA LEU A 284 19.51 7.91 -1.02
C LEU A 284 19.83 7.18 0.30
N ILE A 285 21.09 7.14 0.71
CA ILE A 285 21.49 6.56 2.01
C ILE A 285 20.82 7.32 3.15
N GLY A 286 20.79 8.67 3.09
CA GLY A 286 20.12 9.51 4.09
C GLY A 286 18.65 9.18 4.25
N GLU A 287 17.93 8.91 3.15
CA GLU A 287 16.53 8.49 3.18
C GLU A 287 16.34 7.17 3.95
N TYR A 288 17.18 6.15 3.69
CA TYR A 288 17.13 4.88 4.42
C TYR A 288 17.49 5.03 5.89
N VAL A 289 18.55 5.82 6.21
CA VAL A 289 18.95 6.10 7.59
C VAL A 289 17.83 6.85 8.33
N GLY A 290 17.21 7.85 7.69
CA GLY A 290 16.08 8.58 8.27
C GLY A 290 14.90 7.66 8.61
N ARG A 291 14.57 6.69 7.74
CA ARG A 291 13.53 5.70 8.02
C ARG A 291 13.90 4.75 9.14
N MET A 292 15.15 4.25 9.16
CA MET A 292 15.65 3.43 10.27
C MET A 292 15.56 4.20 11.59
N TYR A 293 15.92 5.48 11.61
CA TYR A 293 15.81 6.32 12.80
C TYR A 293 14.37 6.43 13.31
N ILE A 294 13.40 6.66 12.42
CA ILE A 294 11.98 6.73 12.76
C ILE A 294 11.48 5.38 13.33
N CYS A 295 11.88 4.26 12.72
CA CYS A 295 11.53 2.92 13.21
C CYS A 295 12.17 2.61 14.56
N LEU A 296 13.46 2.97 14.76
CA LEU A 296 14.17 2.76 16.03
C LEU A 296 13.58 3.59 17.19
N ASN A 297 13.04 4.77 16.88
CA ASN A 297 12.34 5.59 17.87
C ASN A 297 10.91 5.13 18.16
N HIS A 298 10.51 3.95 17.66
CA HIS A 298 9.17 3.39 17.86
C HIS A 298 8.04 4.36 17.52
N ALA A 299 8.22 5.16 16.45
CA ALA A 299 7.15 6.04 15.97
C ALA A 299 5.91 5.20 15.65
N PRO A 300 4.72 5.53 16.21
CA PRO A 300 3.53 4.71 16.04
C PRO A 300 3.04 4.72 14.59
N GLN A 301 2.56 3.57 14.11
CA GLN A 301 1.91 3.46 12.80
C GLN A 301 0.65 4.32 12.73
N PHE A 302 -0.12 4.32 13.80
CA PHE A 302 -1.35 5.07 13.99
C PHE A 302 -1.56 5.37 15.48
N VAL A 303 -2.42 6.32 15.77
CA VAL A 303 -2.85 6.63 17.14
C VAL A 303 -4.37 6.67 17.13
N VAL A 304 -4.99 5.78 17.90
CA VAL A 304 -6.44 5.76 18.07
C VAL A 304 -6.84 6.81 19.09
N ARG A 305 -7.77 7.68 18.72
CA ARG A 305 -8.37 8.68 19.62
C ARG A 305 -9.52 8.06 20.42
N GLU A 306 -10.39 7.31 19.74
CA GLU A 306 -11.54 6.63 20.34
C GLU A 306 -12.02 5.47 19.48
N ILE A 307 -12.70 4.54 20.11
CA ILE A 307 -13.39 3.41 19.47
C ILE A 307 -14.86 3.47 19.90
N VAL A 308 -15.81 3.26 18.99
CA VAL A 308 -17.24 3.28 19.23
C VAL A 308 -17.89 2.03 18.64
N GLY A 309 -18.95 1.53 19.26
CA GLY A 309 -19.68 0.34 18.79
C GLY A 309 -18.90 -0.96 18.98
N GLY A 310 -19.39 -2.02 18.35
CA GLY A 310 -18.93 -3.39 18.58
C GLY A 310 -19.51 -3.99 19.88
N GLU A 311 -19.48 -5.30 20.00
CA GLU A 311 -19.78 -5.96 21.27
C GLU A 311 -18.72 -5.55 22.28
N GLU A 312 -19.15 -4.95 23.40
CA GLU A 312 -18.27 -4.71 24.55
C GLU A 312 -17.71 -6.07 24.99
N GLU A 313 -16.39 -6.23 24.89
CA GLU A 313 -15.75 -7.26 25.72
C GLU A 313 -16.01 -6.85 27.17
N GLU A 314 -16.84 -7.62 27.87
CA GLU A 314 -16.89 -7.53 29.33
C GLU A 314 -15.43 -7.62 29.81
N ALA A 315 -14.91 -6.46 30.25
CA ALA A 315 -13.63 -6.39 30.90
C ALA A 315 -13.70 -7.30 32.12
N GLY A 316 -13.29 -8.54 31.94
CA GLY A 316 -13.06 -9.47 33.04
C GLY A 316 -12.02 -8.83 33.95
N ASN A 317 -12.49 -8.48 35.15
CA ASN A 317 -11.68 -8.03 36.28
C ASN A 317 -10.48 -8.94 36.56
#